data_818a5b31c15108503c168250a9a843b6
#
_entry.id   818a5b31c15108503c168250a9a843b6
#
_cell.length_a   1.000
_cell.length_b   1.000
_cell.length_c   1.000
_cell.angle_alpha   90.00
_cell.angle_beta   90.00
_cell.angle_gamma   90.00
#
_symmetry.space_group_name_H-M   'P 1'
#
loop_
_entity.id
_entity.type
_entity.pdbx_description
1 polymer ?
#
loop_
_entity_poly.entity_id
_entity_poly.type
_entity_poly.pdbx_seq_one_letter_code
_entity_poly.pdbx_strand_id
1 'polypeptide(L)'
;MTSETRGPGSGSLPAPAPAPGSVPGPLTVAVMCLCVTLVVGMVSAVNLAVPALSRSTPHPSAESVMWVVDGYVVFFACLLIPGGALADRLGRKRVLSAGMGLFTAGCVLCAVAPGVGTVIAGRVVSGVGAAAVLPTTLALMVGGAPSHRRPRLVAVWASMTGLAAVLGNVGGGAALQLGSWRALFWCVVPLSVVALVLVLAFSPAPPRHDRPLSVVSAGLLTAGFLSLLSGIVSGPEAGWGSARVLAGFAAAVVLLAAWAVRELRHEHPMLDPRLFAVPVVRAGAVGMALVFLGMFGLFYVNGQYLQYAKGYSPLGAGVRLLPMAGALLLAPRCAVALERRVGPRLTLGSGLAVLAAGLGTVSLVGPSTPYPLYALGATLSAAGCGLATPLLSHGMMSALPAHRAGVGSGLQSLARELGSALGVAVSGSVVTQVFTAGLPAPLHGPDAPTTVPAAEQALAAQELAGHELASADLRHAVVADFTTALDTAMRVLAVLVVTVGALVVAWYPVRRGREA
;
A
#
# COMPACT_ATOMS: atom_id res chain seq x y z
N MET A 1 -40.11 28.47 -61.00
CA MET A 1 -39.29 27.27 -61.33
C MET A 1 -37.85 27.65 -61.11
N THR A 2 -37.32 27.41 -59.91
CA THR A 2 -35.90 27.54 -59.57
C THR A 2 -35.51 26.27 -58.83
N SER A 3 -34.72 25.46 -59.50
CA SER A 3 -34.21 24.17 -59.00
C SER A 3 -33.01 24.45 -58.08
N GLU A 4 -33.16 24.17 -56.77
CA GLU A 4 -32.05 24.08 -55.84
C GLU A 4 -31.31 22.75 -56.04
N THR A 5 -30.09 22.83 -56.54
CA THR A 5 -29.13 21.72 -56.58
C THR A 5 -28.52 21.51 -55.20
N ARG A 6 -28.93 20.47 -54.51
CA ARG A 6 -28.24 19.97 -53.32
C ARG A 6 -26.83 19.48 -53.70
N GLY A 7 -25.82 20.18 -53.18
CA GLY A 7 -24.43 19.74 -53.24
C GLY A 7 -24.18 18.43 -52.44
N PRO A 8 -23.23 17.59 -52.86
CA PRO A 8 -22.94 16.34 -52.21
C PRO A 8 -22.39 16.55 -50.82
N GLY A 9 -22.96 15.90 -49.81
CA GLY A 9 -22.56 15.96 -48.43
C GLY A 9 -21.07 15.62 -48.24
N SER A 10 -20.38 16.48 -47.51
CA SER A 10 -19.04 16.25 -47.05
C SER A 10 -19.04 15.02 -46.11
N GLY A 11 -18.84 13.84 -46.69
CA GLY A 11 -18.55 12.66 -45.91
C GLY A 11 -17.29 12.88 -45.08
N SER A 12 -17.46 13.08 -43.78
CA SER A 12 -16.33 13.06 -42.86
C SER A 12 -15.66 11.70 -43.00
N LEU A 13 -14.46 11.69 -43.59
CA LEU A 13 -13.60 10.51 -43.61
C LEU A 13 -13.51 9.97 -42.17
N PRO A 14 -13.73 8.68 -41.93
CA PRO A 14 -13.54 8.08 -40.63
C PRO A 14 -12.09 8.34 -40.22
N ALA A 15 -11.91 8.85 -38.99
CA ALA A 15 -10.59 9.11 -38.44
C ALA A 15 -9.70 7.87 -38.67
N PRO A 16 -8.44 8.05 -39.15
CA PRO A 16 -7.57 6.93 -39.44
C PRO A 16 -7.47 6.05 -38.21
N ALA A 17 -7.71 4.74 -38.40
CA ALA A 17 -7.55 3.77 -37.34
C ALA A 17 -6.16 3.93 -36.73
N PRO A 18 -6.02 3.98 -35.40
CA PRO A 18 -4.70 4.11 -34.79
C PRO A 18 -3.80 3.03 -35.34
N ALA A 19 -2.61 3.42 -35.80
CA ALA A 19 -1.58 2.51 -36.28
C ALA A 19 -1.46 1.34 -35.29
N PRO A 20 -1.32 0.08 -35.73
CA PRO A 20 -1.28 -1.06 -34.86
C PRO A 20 -0.06 -0.95 -33.95
N GLY A 21 -0.26 -0.34 -32.79
CA GLY A 21 0.67 -0.47 -31.67
C GLY A 21 0.76 -1.96 -31.39
N SER A 22 1.96 -2.52 -31.43
CA SER A 22 2.19 -3.94 -31.23
C SER A 22 1.47 -4.40 -29.96
N VAL A 23 0.50 -5.29 -30.13
CA VAL A 23 -0.20 -5.93 -28.99
C VAL A 23 0.87 -6.43 -28.02
N PRO A 24 0.80 -6.10 -26.74
CA PRO A 24 1.83 -6.54 -25.80
C PRO A 24 1.92 -8.06 -25.85
N GLY A 25 3.08 -8.56 -26.23
CA GLY A 25 3.34 -10.01 -26.29
C GLY A 25 3.32 -10.61 -24.88
N PRO A 26 3.20 -11.93 -24.75
CA PRO A 26 3.17 -12.61 -23.46
C PRO A 26 4.43 -12.30 -22.62
N LEU A 27 5.57 -12.12 -23.26
CA LEU A 27 6.84 -11.76 -22.59
C LEU A 27 6.76 -10.34 -22.01
N THR A 28 6.22 -9.36 -22.73
CA THR A 28 6.02 -8.01 -22.20
C THR A 28 5.12 -8.04 -20.95
N VAL A 29 4.03 -8.80 -20.99
CA VAL A 29 3.13 -8.96 -19.83
C VAL A 29 3.87 -9.58 -18.65
N ALA A 30 4.65 -10.63 -18.88
CA ALA A 30 5.45 -11.28 -17.85
C ALA A 30 6.48 -10.33 -17.21
N VAL A 31 7.17 -9.52 -18.02
CA VAL A 31 8.14 -8.51 -17.54
C VAL A 31 7.43 -7.45 -16.68
N MET A 32 6.25 -6.96 -17.11
CA MET A 32 5.49 -5.99 -16.32
C MET A 32 5.01 -6.61 -14.99
N CYS A 33 4.56 -7.86 -15.01
CA CYS A 33 4.20 -8.60 -13.81
C CYS A 33 5.39 -8.79 -12.85
N LEU A 34 6.58 -9.09 -13.37
CA LEU A 34 7.81 -9.19 -12.58
C LEU A 34 8.13 -7.85 -11.89
N CYS A 35 8.09 -6.74 -12.63
CA CYS A 35 8.33 -5.40 -12.06
C CYS A 35 7.34 -5.08 -10.93
N VAL A 36 6.04 -5.36 -11.12
CA VAL A 36 5.01 -5.19 -10.09
C VAL A 36 5.30 -6.05 -8.87
N THR A 37 5.67 -7.32 -9.09
CA THR A 37 5.97 -8.27 -8.01
C THR A 37 7.14 -7.81 -7.15
N LEU A 38 8.20 -7.30 -7.76
CA LEU A 38 9.38 -6.79 -7.02
C LEU A 38 9.02 -5.55 -6.21
N VAL A 39 8.36 -4.57 -6.83
CA VAL A 39 8.02 -3.30 -6.18
C VAL A 39 7.01 -3.50 -5.05
N VAL A 40 5.91 -4.20 -5.30
CA VAL A 40 4.85 -4.41 -4.29
C VAL A 40 5.27 -5.45 -3.25
N GLY A 41 5.97 -6.51 -3.67
CA GLY A 41 6.46 -7.56 -2.78
C GLY A 41 7.45 -7.03 -1.74
N MET A 42 8.26 -6.02 -2.11
CA MET A 42 9.22 -5.39 -1.20
C MET A 42 8.55 -4.71 -0.01
N VAL A 43 7.33 -4.17 -0.16
CA VAL A 43 6.55 -3.61 0.96
C VAL A 43 6.29 -4.68 2.02
N SER A 44 5.79 -5.84 1.59
CA SER A 44 5.44 -6.94 2.52
C SER A 44 6.68 -7.60 3.11
N ALA A 45 7.73 -7.77 2.31
CA ALA A 45 8.96 -8.43 2.74
C ALA A 45 9.69 -7.67 3.86
N VAL A 46 9.72 -6.32 3.79
CA VAL A 46 10.37 -5.48 4.81
C VAL A 46 9.63 -5.52 6.14
N ASN A 47 8.30 -5.66 6.15
CA ASN A 47 7.56 -5.83 7.40
C ASN A 47 8.00 -7.08 8.19
N LEU A 48 8.35 -8.18 7.50
CA LEU A 48 8.93 -9.36 8.14
C LEU A 48 10.35 -9.16 8.67
N ALA A 49 11.08 -8.19 8.11
CA ALA A 49 12.44 -7.86 8.53
C ALA A 49 12.48 -6.95 9.77
N VAL A 50 11.36 -6.34 10.17
CA VAL A 50 11.29 -5.44 11.34
C VAL A 50 11.92 -6.05 12.59
N PRO A 51 11.60 -7.28 13.01
CA PRO A 51 12.22 -7.90 14.18
C PRO A 51 13.74 -8.08 14.06
N ALA A 52 14.23 -8.46 12.88
CA ALA A 52 15.65 -8.63 12.64
C ALA A 52 16.40 -7.28 12.58
N LEU A 53 15.75 -6.25 12.06
CA LEU A 53 16.29 -4.89 11.99
C LEU A 53 16.38 -4.27 13.39
N SER A 54 15.34 -4.40 14.21
CA SER A 54 15.30 -3.88 15.57
C SER A 54 16.37 -4.49 16.50
N ARG A 55 16.80 -5.73 16.20
CA ARG A 55 17.90 -6.40 16.92
C ARG A 55 19.30 -6.09 16.35
N SER A 56 19.41 -5.27 15.30
CA SER A 56 20.70 -4.97 14.68
C SER A 56 21.48 -3.93 15.48
N THR A 57 22.82 -4.04 15.49
CA THR A 57 23.72 -3.10 16.16
C THR A 57 24.25 -2.04 15.18
N PRO A 58 24.23 -0.71 15.53
CA PRO A 58 23.61 -0.14 16.72
C PRO A 58 22.08 -0.22 16.66
N HIS A 59 21.43 -0.35 17.83
CA HIS A 59 19.98 -0.52 17.89
C HIS A 59 19.26 0.73 17.37
N PRO A 60 18.46 0.61 16.30
CA PRO A 60 17.71 1.74 15.78
C PRO A 60 16.54 2.09 16.71
N SER A 61 16.22 3.39 16.83
CA SER A 61 15.00 3.84 17.51
C SER A 61 13.75 3.31 16.81
N ALA A 62 12.62 3.25 17.53
CA ALA A 62 11.34 2.82 16.95
C ALA A 62 10.93 3.71 15.76
N GLU A 63 11.16 5.04 15.86
CA GLU A 63 10.95 5.99 14.75
C GLU A 63 11.79 5.59 13.52
N SER A 64 13.06 5.27 13.72
CA SER A 64 13.95 4.85 12.63
C SER A 64 13.45 3.58 11.94
N VAL A 65 12.97 2.60 12.70
CA VAL A 65 12.39 1.35 12.17
C VAL A 65 11.12 1.65 11.39
N MET A 66 10.25 2.52 11.90
CA MET A 66 9.05 2.97 11.17
C MET A 66 9.45 3.65 9.85
N TRP A 67 10.44 4.55 9.86
CA TRP A 67 10.93 5.17 8.64
C TRP A 67 11.56 4.20 7.63
N VAL A 68 12.17 3.10 8.09
CA VAL A 68 12.64 2.03 7.18
C VAL A 68 11.46 1.36 6.46
N VAL A 69 10.34 1.14 7.15
CA VAL A 69 9.13 0.57 6.54
C VAL A 69 8.42 1.62 5.69
N ASP A 70 8.06 2.75 6.29
CA ASP A 70 7.17 3.74 5.71
C ASP A 70 7.87 4.69 4.74
N GLY A 71 9.16 4.94 4.88
CA GLY A 71 9.92 5.80 3.96
C GLY A 71 9.78 5.39 2.49
N TYR A 72 9.72 4.09 2.22
CA TYR A 72 9.39 3.58 0.89
C TYR A 72 7.95 3.91 0.50
N VAL A 73 6.98 3.57 1.35
CA VAL A 73 5.55 3.70 1.07
C VAL A 73 5.16 5.16 0.90
N VAL A 74 5.69 6.05 1.74
CA VAL A 74 5.45 7.49 1.70
C VAL A 74 5.88 8.09 0.36
N PHE A 75 7.13 7.88 -0.04
CA PHE A 75 7.62 8.43 -1.31
C PHE A 75 6.99 7.74 -2.53
N PHE A 76 6.73 6.46 -2.45
CA PHE A 76 5.96 5.74 -3.45
C PHE A 76 4.57 6.33 -3.66
N ALA A 77 3.82 6.56 -2.57
CA ALA A 77 2.47 7.13 -2.62
C ALA A 77 2.45 8.57 -3.16
N CYS A 78 3.31 9.44 -2.61
CA CYS A 78 3.35 10.86 -2.96
C CYS A 78 3.72 11.09 -4.43
N LEU A 79 4.58 10.25 -4.99
CA LEU A 79 5.10 10.41 -6.35
C LEU A 79 4.37 9.55 -7.40
N LEU A 80 3.37 8.76 -7.02
CA LEU A 80 2.68 7.86 -7.93
C LEU A 80 1.95 8.62 -9.06
N ILE A 81 1.25 9.71 -8.75
CA ILE A 81 0.56 10.56 -9.71
C ILE A 81 1.57 11.34 -10.56
N PRO A 82 2.54 12.05 -9.99
CA PRO A 82 3.62 12.68 -10.75
C PRO A 82 4.41 11.71 -11.63
N GLY A 83 4.69 10.50 -11.13
CA GLY A 83 5.38 9.45 -11.86
C GLY A 83 4.62 8.99 -13.10
N GLY A 84 3.31 8.80 -12.98
CA GLY A 84 2.43 8.49 -14.10
C GLY A 84 2.38 9.60 -15.15
N ALA A 85 2.23 10.84 -14.71
CA ALA A 85 2.23 12.00 -15.58
C ALA A 85 3.58 12.22 -16.29
N LEU A 86 4.69 11.97 -15.59
CA LEU A 86 6.05 11.99 -16.15
C LEU A 86 6.23 10.92 -17.24
N ALA A 87 5.65 9.73 -17.01
CA ALA A 87 5.69 8.63 -17.98
C ALA A 87 4.95 8.96 -19.28
N ASP A 88 3.82 9.65 -19.20
CA ASP A 88 3.07 10.07 -20.38
C ASP A 88 3.84 11.15 -21.18
N ARG A 89 4.61 12.03 -20.51
CA ARG A 89 5.39 13.09 -21.15
C ARG A 89 6.74 12.63 -21.70
N LEU A 90 7.56 11.95 -20.88
CA LEU A 90 8.94 11.56 -21.25
C LEU A 90 8.99 10.22 -22.02
N GLY A 91 7.87 9.50 -22.03
CA GLY A 91 7.75 8.18 -22.64
C GLY A 91 7.83 7.05 -21.61
N ARG A 92 6.83 6.18 -21.65
CA ARG A 92 6.59 5.11 -20.66
C ARG A 92 7.79 4.18 -20.48
N LYS A 93 8.43 3.74 -21.57
CA LYS A 93 9.61 2.86 -21.48
C LYS A 93 10.79 3.52 -20.74
N ARG A 94 11.06 4.80 -21.03
CA ARG A 94 12.17 5.54 -20.39
C ARG A 94 11.92 5.70 -18.89
N VAL A 95 10.70 6.10 -18.51
CA VAL A 95 10.35 6.31 -17.11
C VAL A 95 10.32 4.99 -16.35
N LEU A 96 9.83 3.89 -16.95
CA LEU A 96 9.89 2.56 -16.37
C LEU A 96 11.34 2.11 -16.12
N SER A 97 12.22 2.28 -17.12
CA SER A 97 13.62 1.90 -16.98
C SER A 97 14.35 2.73 -15.92
N ALA A 98 14.13 4.05 -15.88
CA ALA A 98 14.67 4.92 -14.85
C ALA A 98 14.15 4.55 -13.45
N GLY A 99 12.83 4.27 -13.34
CA GLY A 99 12.20 3.82 -12.10
C GLY A 99 12.76 2.50 -11.59
N MET A 100 12.94 1.50 -12.47
CA MET A 100 13.59 0.24 -12.10
C MET A 100 15.06 0.42 -11.72
N GLY A 101 15.77 1.31 -12.39
CA GLY A 101 17.15 1.67 -12.04
C GLY A 101 17.26 2.31 -10.65
N LEU A 102 16.36 3.27 -10.33
CA LEU A 102 16.29 3.88 -9.00
C LEU A 102 15.89 2.86 -7.93
N PHE A 103 14.90 2.00 -8.22
CA PHE A 103 14.51 0.92 -7.30
C PHE A 103 15.69 0.00 -6.99
N THR A 104 16.42 -0.44 -8.01
CA THR A 104 17.62 -1.27 -7.86
C THR A 104 18.71 -0.55 -7.05
N ALA A 105 19.01 0.72 -7.38
CA ALA A 105 19.99 1.52 -6.65
C ALA A 105 19.63 1.69 -5.17
N GLY A 106 18.33 1.93 -4.87
CA GLY A 106 17.84 1.99 -3.50
C GLY A 106 17.99 0.66 -2.75
N CYS A 107 17.72 -0.47 -3.41
CA CYS A 107 17.95 -1.80 -2.84
C CYS A 107 19.45 -2.06 -2.57
N VAL A 108 20.35 -1.64 -3.47
CA VAL A 108 21.80 -1.73 -3.24
C VAL A 108 22.22 -0.88 -2.05
N LEU A 109 21.73 0.37 -1.93
CA LEU A 109 22.00 1.23 -0.78
C LEU A 109 21.58 0.57 0.54
N CYS A 110 20.40 -0.06 0.57
CA CYS A 110 19.94 -0.80 1.74
C CYS A 110 20.84 -2.02 2.04
N ALA A 111 21.27 -2.76 1.01
CA ALA A 111 22.08 -3.97 1.16
C ALA A 111 23.47 -3.69 1.74
N VAL A 112 24.12 -2.57 1.34
CA VAL A 112 25.45 -2.16 1.78
C VAL A 112 25.43 -1.15 2.94
N ALA A 113 24.25 -0.84 3.50
CA ALA A 113 24.08 0.24 4.48
C ALA A 113 24.95 0.04 5.73
N PRO A 114 25.79 1.02 6.10
CA PRO A 114 26.55 0.98 7.35
C PRO A 114 25.70 1.26 8.60
N GLY A 115 24.56 1.93 8.43
CA GLY A 115 23.65 2.29 9.52
C GLY A 115 22.23 2.56 9.03
N VAL A 116 21.30 2.73 9.97
CA VAL A 116 19.87 2.87 9.71
C VAL A 116 19.53 4.08 8.83
N GLY A 117 20.22 5.19 8.96
CA GLY A 117 20.02 6.38 8.11
C GLY A 117 20.24 6.09 6.62
N THR A 118 21.26 5.28 6.29
CA THR A 118 21.50 4.85 4.90
C THR A 118 20.41 3.88 4.42
N VAL A 119 19.89 3.02 5.31
CA VAL A 119 18.73 2.16 4.97
C VAL A 119 17.52 3.02 4.63
N ILE A 120 17.21 4.03 5.46
CA ILE A 120 16.10 4.96 5.21
C ILE A 120 16.30 5.68 3.86
N ALA A 121 17.49 6.20 3.59
CA ALA A 121 17.80 6.82 2.30
C ALA A 121 17.60 5.85 1.13
N GLY A 122 18.05 4.62 1.25
CA GLY A 122 17.83 3.56 0.26
C GLY A 122 16.35 3.24 0.05
N ARG A 123 15.56 3.24 1.13
CA ARG A 123 14.09 3.06 1.08
C ARG A 123 13.41 4.21 0.34
N VAL A 124 13.82 5.45 0.63
CA VAL A 124 13.32 6.63 -0.09
C VAL A 124 13.62 6.54 -1.58
N VAL A 125 14.87 6.25 -1.95
CA VAL A 125 15.28 6.13 -3.36
C VAL A 125 14.51 5.01 -4.07
N SER A 126 14.37 3.85 -3.43
CA SER A 126 13.60 2.73 -4.00
C SER A 126 12.11 3.05 -4.11
N GLY A 127 11.54 3.82 -3.16
CA GLY A 127 10.15 4.30 -3.20
C GLY A 127 9.89 5.27 -4.37
N VAL A 128 10.81 6.21 -4.60
CA VAL A 128 10.78 7.11 -5.78
C VAL A 128 10.79 6.29 -7.08
N GLY A 129 11.66 5.28 -7.16
CA GLY A 129 11.71 4.35 -8.30
C GLY A 129 10.39 3.61 -8.50
N ALA A 130 9.84 3.05 -7.44
CA ALA A 130 8.58 2.32 -7.43
C ALA A 130 7.39 3.14 -7.93
N ALA A 131 7.33 4.43 -7.55
CA ALA A 131 6.29 5.36 -7.98
C ALA A 131 6.24 5.55 -9.51
N ALA A 132 7.38 5.44 -10.18
CA ALA A 132 7.45 5.47 -11.63
C ALA A 132 7.08 4.12 -12.26
N VAL A 133 7.37 3.00 -11.59
CA VAL A 133 7.18 1.64 -12.12
C VAL A 133 5.70 1.27 -12.16
N LEU A 134 4.96 1.43 -11.06
CA LEU A 134 3.61 0.86 -10.93
C LEU A 134 2.61 1.40 -11.97
N PRO A 135 2.43 2.73 -12.16
CA PRO A 135 1.49 3.25 -13.16
C PRO A 135 1.95 2.96 -14.58
N THR A 136 3.26 2.93 -14.81
CA THR A 136 3.84 2.73 -16.13
C THR A 136 3.68 1.29 -16.62
N THR A 137 3.80 0.30 -15.72
CA THR A 137 3.58 -1.12 -16.05
C THR A 137 2.14 -1.36 -16.52
N LEU A 138 1.13 -0.85 -15.81
CA LEU A 138 -0.27 -0.95 -16.23
C LEU A 138 -0.50 -0.27 -17.58
N ALA A 139 0.02 0.96 -17.73
CA ALA A 139 -0.14 1.74 -18.96
C ALA A 139 0.49 1.04 -20.19
N LEU A 140 1.64 0.36 -20.03
CA LEU A 140 2.28 -0.43 -21.09
C LEU A 140 1.51 -1.71 -21.40
N MET A 141 0.93 -2.37 -20.39
CA MET A 141 0.12 -3.57 -20.60
C MET A 141 -1.17 -3.29 -21.39
N VAL A 142 -1.83 -2.15 -21.14
CA VAL A 142 -3.13 -1.85 -21.75
C VAL A 142 -3.04 -0.96 -22.98
N GLY A 143 -1.95 -0.20 -23.15
CA GLY A 143 -1.84 0.88 -24.13
C GLY A 143 -1.92 0.44 -25.60
N GLY A 144 -1.39 -0.73 -25.95
CA GLY A 144 -1.46 -1.30 -27.30
C GLY A 144 -2.50 -2.40 -27.46
N ALA A 145 -3.26 -2.72 -26.39
CA ALA A 145 -4.18 -3.83 -26.39
C ALA A 145 -5.55 -3.44 -26.99
N PRO A 146 -6.17 -4.36 -27.80
CA PRO A 146 -7.55 -4.19 -28.26
C PRO A 146 -8.51 -4.05 -27.09
N SER A 147 -9.59 -3.28 -27.27
CA SER A 147 -10.57 -2.96 -26.20
C SER A 147 -11.09 -4.19 -25.45
N HIS A 148 -11.36 -5.29 -26.16
CA HIS A 148 -11.85 -6.55 -25.58
C HIS A 148 -10.81 -7.28 -24.71
N ARG A 149 -9.49 -7.04 -24.88
CA ARG A 149 -8.41 -7.66 -24.07
C ARG A 149 -8.00 -6.83 -22.87
N ARG A 150 -8.26 -5.51 -22.87
CA ARG A 150 -7.88 -4.61 -21.77
C ARG A 150 -8.39 -5.04 -20.40
N PRO A 151 -9.67 -5.44 -20.23
CA PRO A 151 -10.16 -5.89 -18.93
C PRO A 151 -9.39 -7.11 -18.38
N ARG A 152 -9.01 -8.04 -19.27
CA ARG A 152 -8.23 -9.23 -18.89
C ARG A 152 -6.81 -8.85 -18.45
N LEU A 153 -6.15 -7.92 -19.13
CA LEU A 153 -4.80 -7.45 -18.77
C LEU A 153 -4.80 -6.69 -17.44
N VAL A 154 -5.81 -5.84 -17.21
CA VAL A 154 -6.00 -5.17 -15.92
C VAL A 154 -6.22 -6.19 -14.79
N ALA A 155 -7.03 -7.23 -15.04
CA ALA A 155 -7.25 -8.30 -14.06
C ALA A 155 -5.97 -9.08 -13.75
N VAL A 156 -5.14 -9.39 -14.76
CA VAL A 156 -3.83 -10.02 -14.56
C VAL A 156 -2.92 -9.12 -13.72
N TRP A 157 -2.82 -7.84 -14.04
CA TRP A 157 -2.02 -6.88 -13.30
C TRP A 157 -2.48 -6.75 -11.84
N ALA A 158 -3.77 -6.63 -11.60
CA ALA A 158 -4.34 -6.56 -10.26
C ALA A 158 -4.11 -7.86 -9.46
N SER A 159 -4.24 -9.02 -10.10
CA SER A 159 -3.95 -10.32 -9.47
C SER A 159 -2.47 -10.43 -9.09
N MET A 160 -1.57 -9.93 -9.95
CA MET A 160 -0.13 -9.92 -9.66
C MET A 160 0.21 -8.99 -8.50
N THR A 161 -0.48 -7.86 -8.36
CA THR A 161 -0.30 -6.96 -7.20
C THR A 161 -0.66 -7.68 -5.89
N GLY A 162 -1.74 -8.46 -5.87
CA GLY A 162 -2.11 -9.27 -4.70
C GLY A 162 -1.11 -10.42 -4.45
N LEU A 163 -0.70 -11.14 -5.51
CA LEU A 163 0.28 -12.22 -5.41
C LEU A 163 1.66 -11.72 -4.97
N ALA A 164 2.03 -10.50 -5.35
CA ALA A 164 3.29 -9.87 -4.97
C ALA A 164 3.47 -9.77 -3.45
N ALA A 165 2.41 -9.45 -2.71
CA ALA A 165 2.45 -9.39 -1.25
C ALA A 165 2.77 -10.77 -0.64
N VAL A 166 2.21 -11.84 -1.22
CA VAL A 166 2.48 -13.24 -0.81
C VAL A 166 3.92 -13.61 -1.09
N LEU A 167 4.35 -13.40 -2.33
CA LEU A 167 5.72 -13.71 -2.76
C LEU A 167 6.74 -12.90 -1.97
N GLY A 168 6.40 -11.64 -1.62
CA GLY A 168 7.19 -10.80 -0.74
C GLY A 168 7.34 -11.39 0.66
N ASN A 169 6.25 -11.84 1.27
CA ASN A 169 6.28 -12.47 2.59
C ASN A 169 7.07 -13.79 2.59
N VAL A 170 6.80 -14.69 1.65
CA VAL A 170 7.49 -16.00 1.58
C VAL A 170 8.96 -15.82 1.19
N GLY A 171 9.22 -15.05 0.13
CA GLY A 171 10.58 -14.79 -0.35
C GLY A 171 11.41 -13.98 0.65
N GLY A 172 10.78 -12.97 1.28
CA GLY A 172 11.40 -12.19 2.35
C GLY A 172 11.73 -13.05 3.56
N GLY A 173 10.78 -13.90 3.99
CA GLY A 173 10.99 -14.86 5.08
C GLY A 173 12.12 -15.84 4.77
N ALA A 174 12.22 -16.34 3.53
CA ALA A 174 13.31 -17.22 3.10
C ALA A 174 14.65 -16.49 3.09
N ALA A 175 14.70 -15.25 2.58
CA ALA A 175 15.93 -14.45 2.58
C ALA A 175 16.44 -14.15 3.99
N LEU A 176 15.52 -13.88 4.93
CA LEU A 176 15.88 -13.62 6.34
C LEU A 176 16.49 -14.82 7.05
N GLN A 177 16.26 -16.06 6.58
CA GLN A 177 16.94 -17.26 7.11
C GLN A 177 18.45 -17.29 6.81
N LEU A 178 18.94 -16.47 5.89
CA LEU A 178 20.38 -16.28 5.65
C LEU A 178 21.09 -15.51 6.76
N GLY A 179 20.40 -15.23 7.87
CA GLY A 179 20.96 -14.70 9.12
C GLY A 179 21.07 -13.17 9.19
N SER A 180 20.70 -12.44 8.16
CA SER A 180 20.77 -10.95 8.16
C SER A 180 19.59 -10.32 7.44
N TRP A 181 19.07 -9.22 7.99
CA TRP A 181 18.07 -8.40 7.30
C TRP A 181 18.59 -7.84 5.95
N ARG A 182 19.91 -7.68 5.78
CA ARG A 182 20.53 -7.27 4.53
C ARG A 182 20.35 -8.29 3.42
N ALA A 183 20.23 -9.56 3.74
CA ALA A 183 20.02 -10.64 2.77
C ALA A 183 18.73 -10.43 1.96
N LEU A 184 17.69 -9.85 2.57
CA LEU A 184 16.46 -9.47 1.87
C LEU A 184 16.77 -8.60 0.64
N PHE A 185 17.58 -7.55 0.82
CA PHE A 185 17.93 -6.62 -0.25
C PHE A 185 18.88 -7.27 -1.26
N TRP A 186 19.87 -8.04 -0.78
CA TRP A 186 20.80 -8.77 -1.65
C TRP A 186 20.09 -9.78 -2.56
N CYS A 187 19.02 -10.43 -2.10
CA CYS A 187 18.21 -11.32 -2.94
C CYS A 187 17.38 -10.55 -3.99
N VAL A 188 16.92 -9.33 -3.67
CA VAL A 188 16.11 -8.52 -4.59
C VAL A 188 16.96 -7.83 -5.66
N VAL A 189 18.20 -7.44 -5.36
CA VAL A 189 19.10 -6.74 -6.30
C VAL A 189 19.27 -7.51 -7.61
N PRO A 190 19.68 -8.78 -7.66
CA PRO A 190 19.85 -9.49 -8.94
C PRO A 190 18.54 -9.62 -9.71
N LEU A 191 17.41 -9.84 -9.01
CA LEU A 191 16.09 -9.93 -9.64
C LEU A 191 15.67 -8.59 -10.26
N SER A 192 15.97 -7.47 -9.59
CA SER A 192 15.66 -6.13 -10.10
C SER A 192 16.56 -5.73 -11.26
N VAL A 193 17.82 -6.15 -11.27
CA VAL A 193 18.73 -5.99 -12.43
C VAL A 193 18.22 -6.79 -13.63
N VAL A 194 17.82 -8.04 -13.43
CA VAL A 194 17.22 -8.87 -14.50
C VAL A 194 15.95 -8.20 -15.02
N ALA A 195 15.05 -7.73 -14.14
CA ALA A 195 13.85 -7.02 -14.55
C ALA A 195 14.18 -5.76 -15.36
N LEU A 196 15.18 -4.97 -14.96
CA LEU A 196 15.64 -3.79 -15.70
C LEU A 196 16.15 -4.16 -17.10
N VAL A 197 16.97 -5.18 -17.22
CA VAL A 197 17.49 -5.67 -18.52
C VAL A 197 16.33 -6.13 -19.42
N LEU A 198 15.37 -6.88 -18.86
CA LEU A 198 14.19 -7.33 -19.60
C LEU A 198 13.30 -6.16 -20.04
N VAL A 199 13.15 -5.12 -19.20
CA VAL A 199 12.44 -3.88 -19.56
C VAL A 199 13.13 -3.19 -20.73
N LEU A 200 14.45 -3.05 -20.69
CA LEU A 200 15.22 -2.42 -21.77
C LEU A 200 15.12 -3.21 -23.08
N ALA A 201 15.13 -4.54 -23.01
CA ALA A 201 15.09 -5.41 -24.19
C ALA A 201 13.68 -5.53 -24.78
N PHE A 202 12.65 -5.76 -23.96
CA PHE A 202 11.35 -6.25 -24.42
C PHE A 202 10.19 -5.27 -24.21
N SER A 203 10.37 -4.11 -23.54
CA SER A 203 9.27 -3.15 -23.38
C SER A 203 9.06 -2.35 -24.65
N PRO A 204 7.78 -2.19 -25.11
CA PRO A 204 7.47 -1.31 -26.22
C PRO A 204 7.72 0.15 -25.87
N ALA A 205 8.08 0.96 -26.87
CA ALA A 205 8.27 2.40 -26.74
C ALA A 205 7.13 3.14 -27.48
N PRO A 206 5.93 3.27 -26.88
CA PRO A 206 4.81 3.95 -27.51
C PRO A 206 5.14 5.45 -27.72
N PRO A 207 4.46 6.11 -28.67
CA PRO A 207 4.61 7.54 -28.91
C PRO A 207 4.31 8.34 -27.64
N ARG A 208 5.02 9.47 -27.51
CA ARG A 208 4.85 10.40 -26.39
C ARG A 208 3.56 11.21 -26.58
N HIS A 209 2.96 11.61 -25.49
CA HIS A 209 1.85 12.54 -25.51
C HIS A 209 2.34 13.91 -24.99
N ASP A 210 2.21 14.95 -25.80
CA ASP A 210 2.54 16.33 -25.43
C ASP A 210 1.46 16.90 -24.50
N ARG A 211 1.36 16.36 -23.28
CA ARG A 211 0.51 16.96 -22.25
C ARG A 211 1.34 17.87 -21.35
N PRO A 212 0.88 19.12 -21.09
CA PRO A 212 1.58 20.00 -20.17
C PRO A 212 1.55 19.40 -18.76
N LEU A 213 2.73 19.21 -18.19
CA LEU A 213 2.89 18.73 -16.81
C LEU A 213 3.01 19.97 -15.93
N SER A 214 2.04 20.18 -15.05
CA SER A 214 2.15 21.22 -14.05
C SER A 214 3.10 20.77 -12.93
N VAL A 215 4.40 21.07 -13.09
CA VAL A 215 5.42 20.74 -12.10
C VAL A 215 5.08 21.32 -10.72
N VAL A 216 4.48 22.53 -10.70
CA VAL A 216 4.06 23.18 -9.46
C VAL A 216 2.93 22.42 -8.78
N SER A 217 1.91 21.97 -9.54
CA SER A 217 0.82 21.14 -8.98
C SER A 217 1.33 19.81 -8.45
N ALA A 218 2.20 19.14 -9.20
CA ALA A 218 2.85 17.89 -8.76
C ALA A 218 3.68 18.12 -7.49
N GLY A 219 4.45 19.22 -7.44
CA GLY A 219 5.26 19.58 -6.26
C GLY A 219 4.42 19.86 -5.02
N LEU A 220 3.35 20.67 -5.15
CA LEU A 220 2.44 20.98 -4.04
C LEU A 220 1.73 19.72 -3.51
N LEU A 221 1.26 18.86 -4.40
CA LEU A 221 0.61 17.60 -4.01
C LEU A 221 1.58 16.68 -3.28
N THR A 222 2.78 16.49 -3.84
CA THR A 222 3.82 15.66 -3.25
C THR A 222 4.27 16.19 -1.89
N ALA A 223 4.58 17.49 -1.79
CA ALA A 223 5.01 18.12 -0.54
C ALA A 223 3.90 18.08 0.52
N GLY A 224 2.65 18.30 0.11
CA GLY A 224 1.49 18.24 1.01
C GLY A 224 1.30 16.84 1.60
N PHE A 225 1.33 15.79 0.76
CA PHE A 225 1.24 14.41 1.25
C PHE A 225 2.47 13.97 2.04
N LEU A 226 3.67 14.40 1.63
CA LEU A 226 4.89 14.12 2.37
C LEU A 226 4.83 14.73 3.79
N SER A 227 4.36 15.98 3.91
CA SER A 227 4.17 16.64 5.20
C SER A 227 3.10 15.93 6.05
N LEU A 228 1.99 15.50 5.44
CA LEU A 228 0.94 14.75 6.11
C LEU A 228 1.46 13.42 6.64
N LEU A 229 2.09 12.63 5.78
CA LEU A 229 2.57 11.29 6.13
C LEU A 229 3.75 11.34 7.11
N SER A 230 4.66 12.33 6.99
CA SER A 230 5.74 12.51 7.98
C SER A 230 5.18 12.87 9.37
N GLY A 231 4.14 13.70 9.45
CA GLY A 231 3.43 13.98 10.71
C GLY A 231 2.78 12.72 11.30
N ILE A 232 2.16 11.90 10.46
CA ILE A 232 1.51 10.64 10.87
C ILE A 232 2.56 9.63 11.36
N VAL A 233 3.66 9.43 10.65
CA VAL A 233 4.73 8.48 11.00
C VAL A 233 5.47 8.89 12.27
N SER A 234 5.69 10.20 12.48
CA SER A 234 6.37 10.70 13.68
C SER A 234 5.44 10.80 14.91
N GLY A 235 4.12 10.78 14.72
CA GLY A 235 3.13 10.96 15.79
C GLY A 235 3.26 9.99 16.97
N PRO A 236 3.44 8.67 16.73
CA PRO A 236 3.55 7.67 17.80
C PRO A 236 4.68 7.91 18.78
N GLU A 237 5.85 8.34 18.31
CA GLU A 237 7.06 8.48 19.12
C GLU A 237 7.24 9.92 19.61
N ALA A 238 7.06 10.92 18.73
CA ALA A 238 7.22 12.32 19.10
C ALA A 238 6.04 12.87 19.92
N GLY A 239 4.92 12.14 19.98
CA GLY A 239 3.65 12.58 20.55
C GLY A 239 2.83 13.43 19.58
N TRP A 240 1.53 13.13 19.49
CA TRP A 240 0.59 13.78 18.55
C TRP A 240 0.46 15.29 18.76
N GLY A 241 0.72 15.81 19.98
CA GLY A 241 0.72 17.23 20.31
C GLY A 241 2.06 17.93 20.13
N SER A 242 3.10 17.25 19.68
CA SER A 242 4.43 17.86 19.51
C SER A 242 4.44 18.92 18.41
N ALA A 243 5.27 19.95 18.58
CA ALA A 243 5.40 21.03 17.60
C ALA A 243 5.79 20.50 16.20
N ARG A 244 6.61 19.45 16.14
CA ARG A 244 7.03 18.80 14.89
C ARG A 244 5.86 18.18 14.14
N VAL A 245 4.99 17.43 14.85
CA VAL A 245 3.81 16.76 14.28
C VAL A 245 2.77 17.77 13.84
N LEU A 246 2.47 18.76 14.70
CA LEU A 246 1.52 19.83 14.39
C LEU A 246 1.99 20.69 13.22
N ALA A 247 3.28 21.02 13.14
CA ALA A 247 3.85 21.72 11.99
C ALA A 247 3.73 20.91 10.70
N GLY A 248 3.93 19.58 10.75
CA GLY A 248 3.71 18.67 9.64
C GLY A 248 2.27 18.71 9.13
N PHE A 249 1.30 18.63 10.05
CA PHE A 249 -0.13 18.71 9.67
C PHE A 249 -0.52 20.10 9.16
N ALA A 250 -0.02 21.17 9.78
CA ALA A 250 -0.26 22.53 9.32
C ALA A 250 0.31 22.75 7.91
N ALA A 251 1.54 22.32 7.66
CA ALA A 251 2.15 22.35 6.33
C ALA A 251 1.35 21.54 5.31
N ALA A 252 0.87 20.34 5.69
CA ALA A 252 0.04 19.51 4.84
C ALA A 252 -1.26 20.23 4.44
N VAL A 253 -1.97 20.82 5.40
CA VAL A 253 -3.21 21.57 5.15
C VAL A 253 -2.95 22.74 4.20
N VAL A 254 -1.92 23.54 4.46
CA VAL A 254 -1.58 24.71 3.62
C VAL A 254 -1.21 24.28 2.20
N LEU A 255 -0.34 23.29 2.05
CA LEU A 255 0.13 22.82 0.73
C LEU A 255 -0.97 22.14 -0.08
N LEU A 256 -1.80 21.29 0.56
CA LEU A 256 -2.92 20.63 -0.11
C LEU A 256 -4.04 21.63 -0.43
N ALA A 257 -4.29 22.64 0.42
CA ALA A 257 -5.22 23.71 0.11
C ALA A 257 -4.71 24.56 -1.06
N ALA A 258 -3.43 24.94 -1.07
CA ALA A 258 -2.82 25.67 -2.17
C ALA A 258 -2.89 24.85 -3.49
N TRP A 259 -2.62 23.53 -3.42
CA TRP A 259 -2.80 22.63 -4.55
C TRP A 259 -4.26 22.61 -5.02
N ALA A 260 -5.23 22.43 -4.12
CA ALA A 260 -6.64 22.38 -4.48
C ALA A 260 -7.15 23.69 -5.12
N VAL A 261 -6.79 24.84 -4.54
CA VAL A 261 -7.13 26.15 -5.10
C VAL A 261 -6.52 26.33 -6.50
N ARG A 262 -5.26 25.90 -6.68
CA ARG A 262 -4.60 25.96 -7.98
C ARG A 262 -5.30 25.07 -9.01
N GLU A 263 -5.60 23.81 -8.67
CA GLU A 263 -6.28 22.89 -9.58
C GLU A 263 -7.70 23.34 -9.94
N LEU A 264 -8.42 23.96 -8.99
CA LEU A 264 -9.75 24.52 -9.24
C LEU A 264 -9.74 25.72 -10.21
N ARG A 265 -8.60 26.42 -10.30
CA ARG A 265 -8.43 27.59 -11.19
C ARG A 265 -7.78 27.21 -12.54
N HIS A 266 -7.27 25.99 -12.68
CA HIS A 266 -6.58 25.55 -13.89
C HIS A 266 -7.59 25.01 -14.92
N GLU A 267 -7.47 25.40 -16.19
CA GLU A 267 -8.34 24.90 -17.27
C GLU A 267 -8.19 23.41 -17.53
N HIS A 268 -6.98 22.88 -17.31
CA HIS A 268 -6.65 21.46 -17.48
C HIS A 268 -6.04 20.90 -16.19
N PRO A 269 -6.84 20.65 -15.13
CA PRO A 269 -6.34 20.19 -13.86
C PRO A 269 -5.76 18.77 -13.97
N MET A 270 -4.65 18.53 -13.25
CA MET A 270 -4.05 17.19 -13.16
C MET A 270 -4.96 16.22 -12.41
N LEU A 271 -5.56 16.68 -11.31
CA LEU A 271 -6.60 16.00 -10.57
C LEU A 271 -7.64 17.05 -10.14
N ASP A 272 -8.84 16.97 -10.70
CA ASP A 272 -9.91 17.93 -10.39
C ASP A 272 -10.53 17.65 -9.02
N PRO A 273 -10.37 18.54 -8.02
CA PRO A 273 -10.96 18.34 -6.69
C PRO A 273 -12.50 18.24 -6.70
N ARG A 274 -13.16 18.78 -7.74
CA ARG A 274 -14.62 18.70 -7.90
C ARG A 274 -15.12 17.25 -8.06
N LEU A 275 -14.25 16.32 -8.42
CA LEU A 275 -14.58 14.90 -8.50
C LEU A 275 -15.04 14.32 -7.16
N PHE A 276 -14.56 14.86 -6.04
CA PHE A 276 -14.99 14.45 -4.70
C PHE A 276 -16.43 14.89 -4.36
N ALA A 277 -17.03 15.81 -5.13
CA ALA A 277 -18.44 16.13 -5.00
C ALA A 277 -19.34 14.98 -5.49
N VAL A 278 -18.84 14.11 -6.37
CA VAL A 278 -19.57 12.94 -6.86
C VAL A 278 -19.61 11.86 -5.78
N PRO A 279 -20.79 11.47 -5.25
CA PRO A 279 -20.88 10.56 -4.10
C PRO A 279 -20.17 9.23 -4.28
N VAL A 280 -20.21 8.64 -5.47
CA VAL A 280 -19.56 7.34 -5.75
C VAL A 280 -18.03 7.47 -5.80
N VAL A 281 -17.49 8.62 -6.25
CA VAL A 281 -16.04 8.88 -6.25
C VAL A 281 -15.55 9.08 -4.82
N ARG A 282 -16.29 9.85 -4.02
CA ARG A 282 -16.00 10.05 -2.60
C ARG A 282 -16.08 8.73 -1.82
N ALA A 283 -17.15 7.94 -2.01
CA ALA A 283 -17.27 6.61 -1.42
C ALA A 283 -16.13 5.68 -1.83
N GLY A 284 -15.73 5.73 -3.12
CA GLY A 284 -14.63 4.95 -3.65
C GLY A 284 -13.29 5.33 -3.03
N ALA A 285 -12.96 6.62 -2.94
CA ALA A 285 -11.71 7.11 -2.37
C ALA A 285 -11.61 6.81 -0.86
N VAL A 286 -12.63 7.19 -0.09
CA VAL A 286 -12.66 6.94 1.37
C VAL A 286 -12.72 5.45 1.67
N GLY A 287 -13.54 4.69 0.93
CA GLY A 287 -13.65 3.23 1.10
C GLY A 287 -12.34 2.51 0.77
N MET A 288 -11.64 2.93 -0.29
CA MET A 288 -10.32 2.38 -0.65
C MET A 288 -9.30 2.66 0.46
N ALA A 289 -9.22 3.90 0.94
CA ALA A 289 -8.34 4.25 2.06
C ALA A 289 -8.68 3.43 3.31
N LEU A 290 -9.96 3.25 3.64
CA LEU A 290 -10.42 2.50 4.80
C LEU A 290 -10.07 1.00 4.72
N VAL A 291 -10.29 0.38 3.56
CA VAL A 291 -9.95 -1.04 3.35
C VAL A 291 -8.46 -1.28 3.50
N PHE A 292 -7.63 -0.40 2.93
CA PHE A 292 -6.19 -0.50 3.01
C PHE A 292 -5.64 -0.11 4.39
N LEU A 293 -6.31 0.82 5.10
CA LEU A 293 -6.02 1.11 6.51
C LEU A 293 -6.17 -0.15 7.38
N GLY A 294 -7.29 -0.86 7.29
CA GLY A 294 -7.49 -2.10 8.03
C GLY A 294 -6.49 -3.19 7.67
N MET A 295 -6.22 -3.35 6.37
CA MET A 295 -5.35 -4.40 5.85
C MET A 295 -3.87 -4.17 6.21
N PHE A 296 -3.35 -2.94 6.03
CA PHE A 296 -1.95 -2.61 6.30
C PHE A 296 -1.68 -2.45 7.80
N GLY A 297 -2.67 -2.02 8.58
CA GLY A 297 -2.58 -2.09 10.04
C GLY A 297 -2.41 -3.54 10.53
N LEU A 298 -3.16 -4.48 9.95
CA LEU A 298 -2.98 -5.91 10.23
C LEU A 298 -1.62 -6.41 9.73
N PHE A 299 -1.17 -6.02 8.53
CA PHE A 299 0.15 -6.41 8.02
C PHE A 299 1.30 -5.97 8.93
N TYR A 300 1.22 -4.76 9.49
CA TYR A 300 2.21 -4.24 10.41
C TYR A 300 2.40 -5.13 11.65
N VAL A 301 1.33 -5.63 12.23
CA VAL A 301 1.40 -6.46 13.44
C VAL A 301 1.58 -7.96 13.16
N ASN A 302 1.23 -8.45 11.95
CA ASN A 302 1.31 -9.87 11.60
C ASN A 302 2.71 -10.46 11.84
N GLY A 303 3.74 -9.79 11.31
CA GLY A 303 5.12 -10.26 11.43
C GLY A 303 5.59 -10.29 12.88
N GLN A 304 5.20 -9.28 13.65
CA GLN A 304 5.56 -9.15 15.06
C GLN A 304 4.84 -10.21 15.92
N TYR A 305 3.53 -10.38 15.74
CA TYR A 305 2.76 -11.40 16.48
C TYR A 305 3.28 -12.80 16.23
N LEU A 306 3.47 -13.17 14.96
CA LEU A 306 3.93 -14.51 14.61
C LEU A 306 5.36 -14.81 15.09
N GLN A 307 6.22 -13.80 15.14
CA GLN A 307 7.61 -13.97 15.57
C GLN A 307 7.80 -13.78 17.07
N TYR A 308 7.22 -12.75 17.69
CA TYR A 308 7.41 -12.47 19.13
C TYR A 308 6.48 -13.27 20.02
N ALA A 309 5.17 -13.29 19.72
CA ALA A 309 4.21 -14.00 20.58
C ALA A 309 4.15 -15.50 20.31
N LYS A 310 4.38 -15.93 19.05
CA LYS A 310 4.32 -17.36 18.67
C LYS A 310 5.68 -18.03 18.47
N GLY A 311 6.77 -17.28 18.50
CA GLY A 311 8.12 -17.82 18.35
C GLY A 311 8.42 -18.45 16.99
N TYR A 312 7.63 -18.15 15.93
CA TYR A 312 7.89 -18.71 14.62
C TYR A 312 9.10 -18.05 13.96
N SER A 313 9.86 -18.84 13.21
CA SER A 313 10.93 -18.31 12.35
C SER A 313 10.33 -17.37 11.28
N PRO A 314 11.11 -16.45 10.71
CA PRO A 314 10.63 -15.53 9.67
C PRO A 314 9.97 -16.25 8.47
N LEU A 315 10.54 -17.36 8.00
CA LEU A 315 9.92 -18.20 6.97
C LEU A 315 8.65 -18.85 7.48
N GLY A 316 8.67 -19.39 8.70
CA GLY A 316 7.50 -19.97 9.35
C GLY A 316 6.34 -18.97 9.46
N ALA A 317 6.63 -17.72 9.78
CA ALA A 317 5.66 -16.62 9.77
C ALA A 317 5.14 -16.33 8.36
N GLY A 318 6.04 -16.21 7.36
CA GLY A 318 5.67 -15.95 5.97
C GLY A 318 4.76 -17.02 5.37
N VAL A 319 5.07 -18.31 5.60
CA VAL A 319 4.23 -19.43 5.14
C VAL A 319 2.86 -19.43 5.82
N ARG A 320 2.77 -19.03 7.07
CA ARG A 320 1.51 -18.94 7.81
C ARG A 320 0.59 -17.80 7.35
N LEU A 321 1.09 -16.88 6.53
CA LEU A 321 0.27 -15.86 5.88
C LEU A 321 -0.33 -16.32 4.52
N LEU A 322 0.00 -17.53 4.03
CA LEU A 322 -0.54 -18.06 2.77
C LEU A 322 -2.08 -18.17 2.72
N PRO A 323 -2.81 -18.58 3.79
CA PRO A 323 -4.28 -18.61 3.75
C PRO A 323 -4.88 -17.22 3.50
N MET A 324 -4.33 -16.19 4.13
CA MET A 324 -4.71 -14.80 3.94
C MET A 324 -4.49 -14.36 2.48
N ALA A 325 -3.37 -14.75 1.91
CA ALA A 325 -3.02 -14.48 0.52
C ALA A 325 -3.97 -15.19 -0.47
N GLY A 326 -4.31 -16.45 -0.18
CA GLY A 326 -5.32 -17.19 -0.94
C GLY A 326 -6.67 -16.48 -0.95
N ALA A 327 -7.12 -15.96 0.20
CA ALA A 327 -8.34 -15.19 0.31
C ALA A 327 -8.30 -13.91 -0.55
N LEU A 328 -7.18 -13.18 -0.52
CA LEU A 328 -7.00 -11.96 -1.31
C LEU A 328 -7.08 -12.21 -2.83
N LEU A 329 -6.61 -13.38 -3.28
CA LEU A 329 -6.68 -13.79 -4.70
C LEU A 329 -8.08 -14.29 -5.12
N LEU A 330 -8.80 -14.96 -4.23
CA LEU A 330 -10.08 -15.60 -4.56
C LEU A 330 -11.29 -14.69 -4.32
N ALA A 331 -11.26 -13.87 -3.27
CA ALA A 331 -12.40 -13.04 -2.87
C ALA A 331 -12.86 -12.04 -3.96
N PRO A 332 -11.99 -11.44 -4.80
CA PRO A 332 -12.44 -10.58 -5.91
C PRO A 332 -13.34 -11.31 -6.94
N ARG A 333 -13.12 -12.61 -7.14
CA ARG A 333 -14.01 -13.42 -8.02
C ARG A 333 -15.37 -13.62 -7.37
N CYS A 334 -15.41 -13.86 -6.07
CA CYS A 334 -16.64 -13.97 -5.29
C CYS A 334 -17.40 -12.63 -5.26
N ALA A 335 -16.69 -11.49 -5.22
CA ALA A 335 -17.30 -10.16 -5.26
C ALA A 335 -18.14 -9.95 -6.52
N VAL A 336 -17.64 -10.32 -7.70
CA VAL A 336 -18.38 -10.21 -8.97
C VAL A 336 -19.63 -11.10 -8.98
N ALA A 337 -19.54 -12.31 -8.44
CA ALA A 337 -20.68 -13.22 -8.35
C ALA A 337 -21.74 -12.72 -7.36
N LEU A 338 -21.29 -12.18 -6.23
CA LEU A 338 -22.16 -11.65 -5.18
C LEU A 338 -22.85 -10.35 -5.64
N GLU A 339 -22.12 -9.45 -6.32
CA GLU A 339 -22.66 -8.21 -6.87
C GLU A 339 -23.85 -8.48 -7.84
N ARG A 340 -23.75 -9.54 -8.63
CA ARG A 340 -24.84 -9.95 -9.55
C ARG A 340 -26.09 -10.39 -8.80
N ARG A 341 -25.96 -10.99 -7.59
CA ARG A 341 -27.08 -11.54 -6.80
C ARG A 341 -27.74 -10.50 -5.90
N VAL A 342 -26.93 -9.73 -5.16
CA VAL A 342 -27.42 -8.84 -4.10
C VAL A 342 -27.21 -7.35 -4.40
N GLY A 343 -26.53 -7.03 -5.49
CA GLY A 343 -26.22 -5.67 -5.91
C GLY A 343 -24.95 -5.10 -5.27
N PRO A 344 -24.45 -3.97 -5.81
CA PRO A 344 -23.12 -3.44 -5.45
C PRO A 344 -23.05 -2.92 -4.01
N ARG A 345 -24.11 -2.25 -3.52
CA ARG A 345 -24.12 -1.66 -2.17
C ARG A 345 -24.06 -2.73 -1.07
N LEU A 346 -24.84 -3.80 -1.20
CA LEU A 346 -24.84 -4.90 -0.23
C LEU A 346 -23.54 -5.71 -0.30
N THR A 347 -23.00 -5.91 -1.49
CA THR A 347 -21.70 -6.58 -1.66
C THR A 347 -20.57 -5.77 -1.03
N LEU A 348 -20.55 -4.45 -1.21
CA LEU A 348 -19.58 -3.57 -0.55
C LEU A 348 -19.73 -3.65 0.98
N GLY A 349 -20.98 -3.54 1.48
CA GLY A 349 -21.27 -3.63 2.91
C GLY A 349 -20.83 -4.97 3.51
N SER A 350 -21.10 -6.09 2.81
CA SER A 350 -20.63 -7.41 3.26
C SER A 350 -19.11 -7.51 3.28
N GLY A 351 -18.41 -6.94 2.27
CA GLY A 351 -16.95 -6.91 2.24
C GLY A 351 -16.36 -6.15 3.44
N LEU A 352 -16.89 -4.97 3.75
CA LEU A 352 -16.46 -4.17 4.91
C LEU A 352 -16.81 -4.86 6.24
N ALA A 353 -18.00 -5.50 6.34
CA ALA A 353 -18.39 -6.27 7.52
C ALA A 353 -17.46 -7.48 7.76
N VAL A 354 -17.10 -8.21 6.69
CA VAL A 354 -16.16 -9.34 6.77
C VAL A 354 -14.75 -8.87 7.16
N LEU A 355 -14.29 -7.72 6.64
CA LEU A 355 -13.03 -7.10 7.05
C LEU A 355 -13.04 -6.75 8.54
N ALA A 356 -14.09 -6.08 9.02
CA ALA A 356 -14.25 -5.71 10.42
C ALA A 356 -14.33 -6.95 11.34
N ALA A 357 -15.10 -7.98 10.94
CA ALA A 357 -15.19 -9.25 11.66
C ALA A 357 -13.84 -9.95 11.73
N GLY A 358 -13.05 -9.94 10.64
CA GLY A 358 -11.71 -10.49 10.62
C GLY A 358 -10.76 -9.77 11.59
N LEU A 359 -10.73 -8.44 11.58
CA LEU A 359 -9.96 -7.63 12.54
C LEU A 359 -10.44 -7.87 13.97
N GLY A 360 -11.77 -7.94 14.19
CA GLY A 360 -12.35 -8.29 15.49
C GLY A 360 -11.97 -9.70 15.97
N THR A 361 -11.86 -10.68 15.06
CA THR A 361 -11.37 -12.03 15.40
C THR A 361 -9.89 -12.00 15.79
N VAL A 362 -9.06 -11.25 15.07
CA VAL A 362 -7.65 -11.07 15.44
C VAL A 362 -7.50 -10.35 16.78
N SER A 363 -8.43 -9.46 17.16
CA SER A 363 -8.40 -8.80 18.47
C SER A 363 -8.76 -9.70 19.67
N LEU A 364 -9.00 -10.98 19.45
CA LEU A 364 -9.29 -11.98 20.49
C LEU A 364 -8.14 -12.97 20.70
N VAL A 365 -6.99 -12.76 20.04
CA VAL A 365 -5.88 -13.71 20.09
C VAL A 365 -4.86 -13.32 21.15
N GLY A 366 -4.59 -14.23 22.10
CA GLY A 366 -3.55 -14.09 23.12
C GLY A 366 -2.29 -14.91 22.81
N PRO A 367 -1.30 -14.93 23.72
CA PRO A 367 -0.08 -15.72 23.57
C PRO A 367 -0.34 -17.21 23.42
N SER A 368 -1.33 -17.74 24.15
CA SER A 368 -1.71 -19.16 24.15
C SER A 368 -2.71 -19.55 23.06
N THR A 369 -3.31 -18.58 22.36
CA THR A 369 -4.35 -18.84 21.34
C THR A 369 -3.79 -19.70 20.21
N PRO A 370 -4.47 -20.79 19.79
CA PRO A 370 -4.00 -21.63 18.71
C PRO A 370 -4.00 -20.90 17.37
N TYR A 371 -3.00 -21.17 16.52
CA TYR A 371 -2.83 -20.52 15.21
C TYR A 371 -4.09 -20.50 14.33
N PRO A 372 -4.95 -21.54 14.27
CA PRO A 372 -6.14 -21.53 13.40
C PRO A 372 -7.09 -20.35 13.64
N LEU A 373 -7.25 -19.88 14.89
CA LEU A 373 -8.12 -18.72 15.18
C LEU A 373 -7.53 -17.42 14.60
N TYR A 374 -6.22 -17.23 14.76
CA TYR A 374 -5.51 -16.11 14.14
C TYR A 374 -5.60 -16.18 12.61
N ALA A 375 -5.35 -17.37 12.03
CA ALA A 375 -5.42 -17.58 10.58
C ALA A 375 -6.83 -17.30 10.04
N LEU A 376 -7.88 -17.67 10.78
CA LEU A 376 -9.26 -17.36 10.42
C LEU A 376 -9.48 -15.85 10.36
N GLY A 377 -9.11 -15.12 11.41
CA GLY A 377 -9.26 -13.66 11.46
C GLY A 377 -8.49 -12.94 10.36
N ALA A 378 -7.23 -13.30 10.14
CA ALA A 378 -6.40 -12.75 9.07
C ALA A 378 -6.96 -13.08 7.68
N THR A 379 -7.47 -14.30 7.47
CA THR A 379 -8.09 -14.73 6.20
C THR A 379 -9.41 -14.01 5.95
N LEU A 380 -10.25 -13.82 6.96
CA LEU A 380 -11.49 -13.03 6.87
C LEU A 380 -11.17 -11.58 6.52
N SER A 381 -10.17 -10.96 7.17
CA SER A 381 -9.75 -9.59 6.86
C SER A 381 -9.35 -9.45 5.38
N ALA A 382 -8.56 -10.38 4.87
CA ALA A 382 -8.16 -10.42 3.47
C ALA A 382 -9.34 -10.68 2.51
N ALA A 383 -10.26 -11.56 2.88
CA ALA A 383 -11.47 -11.81 2.10
C ALA A 383 -12.35 -10.56 2.02
N GLY A 384 -12.55 -9.86 3.12
CA GLY A 384 -13.28 -8.59 3.17
C GLY A 384 -12.66 -7.51 2.29
N CYS A 385 -11.33 -7.35 2.35
CA CYS A 385 -10.57 -6.48 1.46
C CYS A 385 -10.78 -6.85 -0.02
N GLY A 386 -10.64 -8.13 -0.36
CA GLY A 386 -10.83 -8.64 -1.72
C GLY A 386 -12.26 -8.50 -2.24
N LEU A 387 -13.27 -8.57 -1.36
CA LEU A 387 -14.67 -8.33 -1.75
C LEU A 387 -14.95 -6.84 -2.00
N ALA A 388 -14.42 -5.93 -1.18
CA ALA A 388 -14.74 -4.51 -1.26
C ALA A 388 -13.98 -3.79 -2.39
N THR A 389 -12.69 -4.11 -2.58
CA THR A 389 -11.78 -3.38 -3.49
C THR A 389 -12.28 -3.29 -4.94
N PRO A 390 -12.79 -4.37 -5.60
CA PRO A 390 -13.25 -4.28 -6.98
C PRO A 390 -14.44 -3.34 -7.16
N LEU A 391 -15.37 -3.31 -6.20
CA LEU A 391 -16.54 -2.44 -6.26
C LEU A 391 -16.17 -0.97 -6.11
N LEU A 392 -15.29 -0.66 -5.15
CA LEU A 392 -14.78 0.69 -4.94
C LEU A 392 -14.03 1.19 -6.18
N SER A 393 -13.16 0.35 -6.74
CA SER A 393 -12.42 0.63 -7.98
C SER A 393 -13.35 0.86 -9.17
N HIS A 394 -14.28 -0.08 -9.41
CA HIS A 394 -15.24 0.01 -10.51
C HIS A 394 -16.15 1.23 -10.36
N GLY A 395 -16.66 1.50 -9.15
CA GLY A 395 -17.49 2.66 -8.86
C GLY A 395 -16.79 3.97 -9.19
N MET A 396 -15.54 4.14 -8.77
CA MET A 396 -14.74 5.34 -9.09
C MET A 396 -14.50 5.47 -10.60
N MET A 397 -14.13 4.39 -11.27
CA MET A 397 -13.79 4.42 -12.70
C MET A 397 -15.01 4.64 -13.58
N SER A 398 -16.17 4.08 -13.22
CA SER A 398 -17.42 4.24 -14.00
C SER A 398 -18.03 5.63 -13.89
N ALA A 399 -17.72 6.39 -12.83
CA ALA A 399 -18.16 7.77 -12.65
C ALA A 399 -17.33 8.78 -13.45
N LEU A 400 -16.23 8.35 -14.05
CA LEU A 400 -15.30 9.21 -14.79
C LEU A 400 -15.41 8.97 -16.30
N PRO A 401 -15.36 10.03 -17.13
CA PRO A 401 -15.27 9.89 -18.58
C PRO A 401 -14.03 9.08 -18.99
N ALA A 402 -14.13 8.31 -20.06
CA ALA A 402 -13.06 7.43 -20.52
C ALA A 402 -11.70 8.13 -20.74
N HIS A 403 -11.72 9.40 -21.16
CA HIS A 403 -10.49 10.21 -21.32
C HIS A 403 -9.83 10.61 -19.98
N ARG A 404 -10.53 10.47 -18.83
CA ARG A 404 -10.03 10.74 -17.47
C ARG A 404 -9.71 9.46 -16.68
N ALA A 405 -9.70 8.30 -17.31
CA ALA A 405 -9.41 7.02 -16.65
C ALA A 405 -8.06 7.01 -15.91
N GLY A 406 -7.04 7.70 -16.45
CA GLY A 406 -5.75 7.86 -15.78
C GLY A 406 -5.83 8.62 -14.45
N VAL A 407 -6.68 9.67 -14.39
CA VAL A 407 -6.95 10.42 -13.16
C VAL A 407 -7.64 9.53 -12.12
N GLY A 408 -8.61 8.72 -12.55
CA GLY A 408 -9.32 7.78 -11.65
C GLY A 408 -8.39 6.72 -11.07
N SER A 409 -7.49 6.15 -11.86
CA SER A 409 -6.50 5.18 -11.37
C SER A 409 -5.49 5.82 -10.42
N GLY A 410 -5.07 7.07 -10.70
CA GLY A 410 -4.21 7.83 -9.81
C GLY A 410 -4.86 8.11 -8.46
N LEU A 411 -6.12 8.57 -8.45
CA LEU A 411 -6.88 8.81 -7.23
C LEU A 411 -7.07 7.52 -6.41
N GLN A 412 -7.39 6.42 -7.08
CA GLN A 412 -7.52 5.10 -6.44
C GLN A 412 -6.21 4.67 -5.77
N SER A 413 -5.09 4.80 -6.47
CA SER A 413 -3.78 4.44 -5.93
C SER A 413 -3.38 5.34 -4.77
N LEU A 414 -3.63 6.65 -4.88
CA LEU A 414 -3.39 7.60 -3.80
C LEU A 414 -4.21 7.25 -2.55
N ALA A 415 -5.52 6.99 -2.71
CA ALA A 415 -6.38 6.60 -1.59
C ALA A 415 -5.90 5.31 -0.93
N ARG A 416 -5.45 4.33 -1.71
CA ARG A 416 -4.88 3.08 -1.22
C ARG A 416 -3.63 3.32 -0.38
N GLU A 417 -2.67 4.10 -0.89
CA GLU A 417 -1.40 4.34 -0.21
C GLU A 417 -1.57 5.21 1.05
N LEU A 418 -2.48 6.20 1.00
CA LEU A 418 -2.86 6.96 2.20
C LEU A 418 -3.47 6.05 3.27
N GLY A 419 -4.37 5.16 2.85
CA GLY A 419 -4.96 4.18 3.76
C GLY A 419 -3.90 3.26 4.37
N SER A 420 -2.95 2.76 3.57
CA SER A 420 -1.88 1.88 4.07
C SER A 420 -0.98 2.57 5.08
N ALA A 421 -0.53 3.80 4.81
CA ALA A 421 0.28 4.57 5.74
C ALA A 421 -0.46 4.90 7.04
N LEU A 422 -1.75 5.31 6.94
CA LEU A 422 -2.59 5.53 8.11
C LEU A 422 -2.80 4.25 8.92
N GLY A 423 -2.96 3.10 8.27
CA GLY A 423 -3.12 1.80 8.94
C GLY A 423 -1.91 1.41 9.77
N VAL A 424 -0.71 1.54 9.20
CA VAL A 424 0.55 1.30 9.90
C VAL A 424 0.71 2.28 11.07
N ALA A 425 0.48 3.58 10.85
CA ALA A 425 0.64 4.61 11.87
C ALA A 425 -0.35 4.46 13.03
N VAL A 426 -1.63 4.18 12.74
CA VAL A 426 -2.65 3.94 13.79
C VAL A 426 -2.30 2.71 14.60
N SER A 427 -1.96 1.59 13.93
CA SER A 427 -1.56 0.36 14.63
C SER A 427 -0.29 0.56 15.44
N GLY A 428 0.72 1.20 14.86
CA GLY A 428 1.98 1.49 15.54
C GLY A 428 1.78 2.37 16.78
N SER A 429 0.98 3.44 16.66
CA SER A 429 0.64 4.33 17.79
C SER A 429 -0.05 3.60 18.93
N VAL A 430 -1.11 2.84 18.60
CA VAL A 430 -1.88 2.12 19.61
C VAL A 430 -1.03 1.05 20.27
N VAL A 431 -0.27 0.29 19.48
CA VAL A 431 0.63 -0.75 20.01
C VAL A 431 1.67 -0.12 20.92
N THR A 432 2.34 0.94 20.51
CA THR A 432 3.37 1.60 21.35
C THR A 432 2.78 2.14 22.64
N GLN A 433 1.66 2.88 22.57
CA GLN A 433 1.04 3.47 23.76
C GLN A 433 0.55 2.44 24.78
N VAL A 434 -0.17 1.42 24.30
CA VAL A 434 -0.73 0.38 25.18
C VAL A 434 0.39 -0.50 25.74
N PHE A 435 1.38 -0.84 24.93
CA PHE A 435 2.53 -1.64 25.34
C PHE A 435 3.37 -0.92 26.41
N THR A 436 3.72 0.35 26.20
CA THR A 436 4.50 1.11 27.20
C THR A 436 3.74 1.36 28.50
N ALA A 437 2.42 1.51 28.44
CA ALA A 437 1.58 1.65 29.63
C ALA A 437 1.40 0.37 30.42
N GLY A 438 1.48 -0.80 29.76
CA GLY A 438 1.31 -2.14 30.36
C GLY A 438 2.60 -2.76 30.86
N LEU A 439 3.76 -2.19 30.55
CA LEU A 439 5.06 -2.78 30.93
C LEU A 439 5.15 -3.09 32.42
N PRO A 440 5.83 -4.19 32.83
CA PRO A 440 6.11 -4.48 34.22
C PRO A 440 6.92 -3.37 34.90
N ALA A 441 6.66 -3.13 36.19
CA ALA A 441 7.30 -2.06 36.98
C ALA A 441 8.84 -1.96 36.86
N PRO A 442 9.60 -3.08 36.79
CA PRO A 442 11.06 -3.04 36.61
C PRO A 442 11.53 -2.44 35.27
N LEU A 443 10.64 -2.36 34.28
CA LEU A 443 10.93 -1.81 32.94
C LEU A 443 10.40 -0.37 32.76
N HIS A 444 9.78 0.22 33.79
CA HIS A 444 9.36 1.61 33.79
C HIS A 444 10.55 2.55 34.03
N GLY A 445 10.54 3.72 33.38
CA GLY A 445 11.56 4.76 33.56
C GLY A 445 11.66 5.71 32.37
N PRO A 446 12.57 6.67 32.41
CA PRO A 446 12.80 7.57 31.29
C PRO A 446 13.22 6.86 30.00
N ASP A 447 13.90 5.71 30.14
CA ASP A 447 14.36 4.86 29.03
C ASP A 447 13.48 3.60 28.87
N ALA A 448 12.19 3.68 29.22
CA ALA A 448 11.27 2.57 29.09
C ALA A 448 11.23 2.03 27.65
N PRO A 449 11.32 0.69 27.45
CA PRO A 449 11.33 0.10 26.12
C PRO A 449 9.99 0.34 25.41
N THR A 450 10.06 0.86 24.19
CA THR A 450 8.87 1.11 23.35
C THR A 450 8.54 -0.04 22.40
N THR A 451 9.39 -1.07 22.37
CA THR A 451 9.24 -2.24 21.50
C THR A 451 9.58 -3.53 22.23
N VAL A 452 9.02 -4.66 21.78
CA VAL A 452 9.31 -5.99 22.36
C VAL A 452 10.82 -6.31 22.34
N PRO A 453 11.58 -6.09 21.26
CA PRO A 453 13.02 -6.34 21.27
C PRO A 453 13.79 -5.48 22.28
N ALA A 454 13.41 -4.23 22.47
CA ALA A 454 14.04 -3.37 23.48
C ALA A 454 13.74 -3.87 24.91
N ALA A 455 12.51 -4.35 25.14
CA ALA A 455 12.14 -4.96 26.41
C ALA A 455 12.90 -6.27 26.66
N GLU A 456 13.04 -7.14 25.65
CA GLU A 456 13.84 -8.38 25.73
C GLU A 456 15.31 -8.08 26.06
N GLN A 457 15.89 -7.02 25.49
CA GLN A 457 17.27 -6.59 25.77
C GLN A 457 17.43 -6.02 27.18
N ALA A 458 16.46 -5.22 27.63
CA ALA A 458 16.45 -4.72 29.00
C ALA A 458 16.39 -5.87 30.02
N LEU A 459 15.58 -6.90 29.72
CA LEU A 459 15.52 -8.11 30.55
C LEU A 459 16.83 -8.90 30.52
N ALA A 460 17.45 -9.07 29.34
CA ALA A 460 18.74 -9.75 29.23
C ALA A 460 19.86 -9.02 30.01
N ALA A 461 19.84 -7.69 30.03
CA ALA A 461 20.75 -6.89 30.84
C ALA A 461 20.52 -7.11 32.36
N GLN A 462 19.28 -7.27 32.80
CA GLN A 462 18.94 -7.59 34.18
C GLN A 462 19.35 -9.02 34.59
N GLU A 463 19.25 -10.00 33.66
CA GLU A 463 19.75 -11.37 33.87
C GLU A 463 21.26 -11.39 34.13
N LEU A 464 22.04 -10.64 33.36
CA LEU A 464 23.48 -10.47 33.56
C LEU A 464 23.82 -9.84 34.93
N ALA A 465 22.86 -9.12 35.50
CA ALA A 465 22.98 -8.54 36.85
C ALA A 465 22.57 -9.49 37.99
N GLY A 466 22.21 -10.75 37.71
CA GLY A 466 21.99 -11.78 38.75
C GLY A 466 20.53 -12.01 39.16
N HIS A 467 19.53 -11.63 38.35
CA HIS A 467 18.10 -11.74 38.66
C HIS A 467 17.40 -12.85 37.83
N GLU A 468 17.96 -14.07 37.80
CA GLU A 468 17.53 -15.16 36.89
C GLU A 468 16.07 -15.63 37.05
N LEU A 469 15.51 -15.67 38.26
CA LEU A 469 14.14 -16.16 38.51
C LEU A 469 13.04 -15.16 38.14
N ALA A 470 13.34 -13.87 38.08
CA ALA A 470 12.39 -12.82 37.72
C ALA A 470 12.23 -12.67 36.19
N SER A 471 13.18 -13.13 35.39
CA SER A 471 13.25 -12.88 33.96
C SER A 471 12.26 -13.69 33.13
N ALA A 472 11.94 -14.94 33.51
CA ALA A 472 10.98 -15.76 32.79
C ALA A 472 9.55 -15.22 32.91
N ASP A 473 9.14 -14.88 34.14
CA ASP A 473 7.82 -14.28 34.40
C ASP A 473 7.68 -12.89 33.73
N LEU A 474 8.75 -12.09 33.76
CA LEU A 474 8.79 -10.79 33.11
C LEU A 474 8.71 -10.91 31.58
N ARG A 475 9.37 -11.90 30.98
CA ARG A 475 9.22 -12.18 29.55
C ARG A 475 7.79 -12.59 29.19
N HIS A 476 7.16 -13.43 29.98
CA HIS A 476 5.75 -13.77 29.77
C HIS A 476 4.84 -12.56 29.89
N ALA A 477 5.09 -11.68 30.87
CA ALA A 477 4.35 -10.44 31.03
C ALA A 477 4.52 -9.51 29.82
N VAL A 478 5.76 -9.29 29.35
CA VAL A 478 6.03 -8.46 28.15
C VAL A 478 5.31 -8.98 26.90
N VAL A 479 5.28 -10.30 26.69
CA VAL A 479 4.55 -10.90 25.56
C VAL A 479 3.04 -10.76 25.75
N ALA A 480 2.52 -10.89 26.97
CA ALA A 480 1.11 -10.68 27.27
C ALA A 480 0.68 -9.22 27.03
N ASP A 481 1.49 -8.26 27.47
CA ASP A 481 1.24 -6.84 27.25
C ASP A 481 1.29 -6.47 25.77
N PHE A 482 2.24 -7.04 25.03
CA PHE A 482 2.30 -6.87 23.58
C PHE A 482 1.04 -7.43 22.88
N THR A 483 0.56 -8.59 23.28
CA THR A 483 -0.69 -9.13 22.70
C THR A 483 -1.90 -8.29 23.06
N THR A 484 -1.97 -7.72 24.27
CA THR A 484 -3.02 -6.78 24.69
C THR A 484 -2.98 -5.50 23.86
N ALA A 485 -1.78 -4.99 23.58
CA ALA A 485 -1.59 -3.83 22.72
C ALA A 485 -2.04 -4.10 21.27
N LEU A 486 -1.72 -5.29 20.75
CA LEU A 486 -2.16 -5.77 19.43
C LEU A 486 -3.69 -5.88 19.36
N ASP A 487 -4.30 -6.51 20.37
CA ASP A 487 -5.77 -6.65 20.48
C ASP A 487 -6.45 -5.30 20.43
N THR A 488 -5.93 -4.33 21.18
CA THR A 488 -6.46 -2.97 21.22
C THR A 488 -6.33 -2.29 19.86
N ALA A 489 -5.20 -2.43 19.18
CA ALA A 489 -5.01 -1.89 17.84
C ALA A 489 -6.01 -2.49 16.83
N MET A 490 -6.21 -3.81 16.87
CA MET A 490 -7.17 -4.48 15.98
C MET A 490 -8.62 -4.08 16.28
N ARG A 491 -8.99 -3.86 17.54
CA ARG A 491 -10.31 -3.33 17.93
C ARG A 491 -10.52 -1.92 17.38
N VAL A 492 -9.54 -1.04 17.53
CA VAL A 492 -9.59 0.32 17.00
C VAL A 492 -9.80 0.29 15.47
N LEU A 493 -9.03 -0.52 14.76
CA LEU A 493 -9.19 -0.67 13.31
C LEU A 493 -10.57 -1.23 12.94
N ALA A 494 -11.06 -2.25 13.65
CA ALA A 494 -12.38 -2.82 13.41
C ALA A 494 -13.49 -1.78 13.61
N VAL A 495 -13.43 -0.98 14.67
CA VAL A 495 -14.38 0.10 14.95
C VAL A 495 -14.33 1.18 13.84
N LEU A 496 -13.14 1.57 13.41
CA LEU A 496 -12.98 2.51 12.29
C LEU A 496 -13.58 1.95 10.99
N VAL A 497 -13.36 0.66 10.69
CA VAL A 497 -13.94 0.02 9.50
C VAL A 497 -15.46 -0.04 9.58
N VAL A 498 -16.04 -0.30 10.75
CA VAL A 498 -17.50 -0.33 10.93
C VAL A 498 -18.08 1.09 10.78
N THR A 499 -17.54 2.07 11.51
CA THR A 499 -18.11 3.43 11.58
C THR A 499 -17.96 4.18 10.26
N VAL A 500 -16.75 4.25 9.72
CA VAL A 500 -16.50 4.92 8.43
C VAL A 500 -17.06 4.09 7.28
N GLY A 501 -17.03 2.76 7.39
CA GLY A 501 -17.60 1.84 6.41
C GLY A 501 -19.10 2.02 6.24
N ALA A 502 -19.85 2.26 7.33
CA ALA A 502 -21.28 2.58 7.26
C ALA A 502 -21.55 3.85 6.44
N LEU A 503 -20.72 4.89 6.61
CA LEU A 503 -20.80 6.13 5.80
C LEU A 503 -20.48 5.86 4.33
N VAL A 504 -19.45 5.08 4.05
CA VAL A 504 -19.06 4.70 2.68
C VAL A 504 -20.20 3.95 1.99
N VAL A 505 -20.83 2.99 2.67
CA VAL A 505 -21.98 2.24 2.15
C VAL A 505 -23.19 3.17 1.94
N ALA A 506 -23.41 4.15 2.83
CA ALA A 506 -24.50 5.13 2.68
C ALA A 506 -24.32 6.01 1.43
N TRP A 507 -23.09 6.42 1.12
CA TRP A 507 -22.77 7.23 -0.07
C TRP A 507 -22.78 6.40 -1.36
N TYR A 508 -22.67 5.07 -1.27
CA TYR A 508 -22.60 4.24 -2.46
C TYR A 508 -23.98 4.09 -3.11
N PRO A 509 -24.13 4.32 -4.42
CA PRO A 509 -25.43 4.33 -5.08
C PRO A 509 -26.11 2.96 -5.04
N VAL A 510 -27.40 2.96 -4.76
CA VAL A 510 -28.27 1.80 -4.97
C VAL A 510 -28.50 1.67 -6.48
N ARG A 511 -28.35 0.48 -7.04
CA ARG A 511 -28.78 0.21 -8.41
C ARG A 511 -30.28 0.53 -8.51
N ARG A 512 -30.66 1.65 -9.12
CA ARG A 512 -32.03 1.82 -9.60
C ARG A 512 -32.22 0.75 -10.65
N GLY A 513 -33.20 -0.15 -10.44
CA GLY A 513 -33.55 -1.15 -11.42
C GLY A 513 -33.65 -0.48 -12.80
N ARG A 514 -33.06 -1.09 -13.81
CA ARG A 514 -33.42 -0.78 -15.18
C ARG A 514 -34.93 -1.04 -15.25
N GLU A 515 -35.70 0.01 -15.33
CA GLU A 515 -37.04 -0.10 -15.90
C GLU A 515 -36.86 -0.73 -17.29
N ALA A 516 -37.58 -1.80 -17.51
CA ALA A 516 -37.55 -2.69 -18.64
C ALA A 516 -37.81 -1.98 -19.99
#